data_67b635a14c6a373c8486ab69683ff1dc
#
_entry.id   67b635a14c6a373c8486ab69683ff1dc
#
_cell.length_a   1.000
_cell.length_b   1.000
_cell.length_c   1.000
_cell.angle_alpha   90.00
_cell.angle_beta   90.00
_cell.angle_gamma   90.00
#
_symmetry.space_group_name_H-M   'P 1'
#
loop_
_entity.id
_entity.type
_entity.pdbx_description
1 polymer ?
#
loop_
_entity_poly.entity_id
_entity_poly.type
_entity_poly.pdbx_seq_one_letter_code
_entity_poly.pdbx_strand_id
1 'polypeptide(L)'
;MIRELGDDKEVIRSNTRTPLDTIIKIEPGDFLISEGQQETMTSPQLSDYIDKQKARGIANIKGFEIEYHKRIAMSFAAFILTIIGASLSSKKTKGGMGLSLGIGLGLSFSYILFQAISSAFAEQMPVVIAVWLPNIVYSFIAIYLYKKAPK
;
A
#
# COMPACT_ATOMS: atom_id res chain seq x y z
N MET A 1 -22.96 21.45 -21.07
CA MET A 1 -24.15 22.08 -20.50
C MET A 1 -23.68 23.34 -19.80
N ILE A 2 -23.98 24.52 -20.35
CA ILE A 2 -23.60 25.81 -19.75
C ILE A 2 -24.87 26.36 -19.14
N ARG A 3 -24.83 26.69 -17.86
CA ARG A 3 -25.94 27.28 -17.11
C ARG A 3 -25.69 28.76 -16.98
N GLU A 4 -26.46 29.58 -17.70
CA GLU A 4 -26.45 31.04 -17.58
C GLU A 4 -27.72 31.53 -16.87
N LEU A 5 -27.54 32.27 -15.78
CA LEU A 5 -28.61 32.97 -15.09
C LEU A 5 -28.80 34.33 -15.76
N GLY A 6 -29.81 34.45 -16.58
CA GLY A 6 -30.30 35.76 -17.06
C GLY A 6 -31.52 36.21 -16.27
N ASP A 7 -31.77 37.54 -16.24
CA ASP A 7 -32.86 38.15 -15.49
C ASP A 7 -34.19 37.39 -15.61
N ASP A 8 -34.63 36.78 -14.52
CA ASP A 8 -35.92 36.10 -14.27
C ASP A 8 -36.25 34.83 -15.04
N LYS A 9 -35.41 34.29 -15.89
CA LYS A 9 -35.66 32.95 -16.49
C LYS A 9 -34.36 32.16 -16.68
N GLU A 10 -34.35 30.92 -16.16
CA GLU A 10 -33.29 29.96 -16.40
C GLU A 10 -33.33 29.49 -17.86
N VAL A 11 -32.37 29.91 -18.69
CA VAL A 11 -32.26 29.45 -20.06
C VAL A 11 -31.19 28.36 -20.12
N ILE A 12 -31.61 27.11 -20.20
CA ILE A 12 -30.73 25.97 -20.40
C ILE A 12 -30.41 25.86 -21.91
N ARG A 13 -29.24 26.33 -22.33
CA ARG A 13 -28.74 26.12 -23.69
C ARG A 13 -27.97 24.81 -23.72
N SER A 14 -28.59 23.75 -24.20
CA SER A 14 -27.86 22.53 -24.57
C SER A 14 -27.23 22.76 -25.95
N ASN A 15 -25.90 22.85 -26.01
CA ASN A 15 -25.20 22.94 -27.28
C ASN A 15 -25.15 21.53 -27.92
N THR A 16 -26.24 21.16 -28.58
CA THR A 16 -26.38 19.87 -29.28
C THR A 16 -25.72 19.98 -30.65
N ARG A 17 -24.40 20.15 -30.72
CA ARG A 17 -23.74 20.23 -32.02
C ARG A 17 -22.91 19.04 -32.44
N THR A 18 -22.72 18.06 -31.61
CA THR A 18 -22.28 16.71 -32.02
C THR A 18 -22.63 15.74 -30.91
N PRO A 19 -23.35 14.63 -31.18
CA PRO A 19 -23.38 13.54 -30.21
C PRO A 19 -21.91 13.06 -30.08
N LEU A 20 -21.33 13.26 -28.90
CA LEU A 20 -20.03 12.68 -28.58
C LEU A 20 -20.30 11.19 -28.34
N ASP A 21 -20.22 10.43 -29.42
CA ASP A 21 -20.35 8.97 -29.37
C ASP A 21 -19.03 8.43 -28.83
N THR A 22 -18.90 8.48 -27.51
CA THR A 22 -17.74 7.95 -26.80
C THR A 22 -18.10 6.55 -26.32
N ILE A 23 -17.49 5.54 -26.90
CA ILE A 23 -17.58 4.17 -26.40
C ILE A 23 -16.85 4.14 -25.04
N ILE A 24 -17.63 4.26 -23.98
CA ILE A 24 -17.12 4.07 -22.63
C ILE A 24 -16.96 2.57 -22.44
N LYS A 25 -15.73 2.08 -22.45
CA LYS A 25 -15.41 0.68 -22.17
C LYS A 25 -15.58 0.40 -20.66
N ILE A 26 -16.82 0.38 -20.20
CA ILE A 26 -17.16 0.01 -18.82
C ILE A 26 -17.64 -1.43 -18.88
N GLU A 27 -16.96 -2.32 -18.19
CA GLU A 27 -17.40 -3.70 -17.98
C GLU A 27 -18.29 -3.77 -16.74
N PRO A 28 -19.31 -4.67 -16.69
CA PRO A 28 -20.14 -4.84 -15.49
C PRO A 28 -19.32 -5.13 -14.22
N GLY A 29 -18.13 -5.73 -14.38
CA GLY A 29 -17.19 -5.96 -13.30
C GLY A 29 -16.60 -4.69 -12.67
N ASP A 30 -16.56 -3.57 -13.39
CA ASP A 30 -16.02 -2.30 -12.87
C ASP A 30 -16.95 -1.67 -11.81
N PHE A 31 -18.24 -1.98 -11.84
CA PHE A 31 -19.22 -1.54 -10.84
C PHE A 31 -19.25 -2.41 -9.58
N LEU A 32 -18.73 -3.63 -9.67
CA LEU A 32 -18.72 -4.58 -8.55
C LEU A 32 -17.49 -4.42 -7.65
N ILE A 33 -16.52 -3.59 -8.06
CA ILE A 33 -15.29 -3.38 -7.30
C ILE A 33 -15.55 -2.30 -6.25
N SER A 34 -16.02 -2.74 -5.09
CA SER A 34 -16.11 -1.92 -3.89
C SER A 34 -14.75 -1.79 -3.20
N GLU A 35 -14.58 -0.73 -2.42
CA GLU A 35 -13.41 -0.55 -1.55
C GLU A 35 -13.24 -1.81 -0.66
N GLY A 36 -12.03 -2.40 -0.67
CA GLY A 36 -11.73 -3.63 0.07
C GLY A 36 -11.59 -4.89 -0.79
N GLN A 37 -12.03 -4.89 -2.04
CA GLN A 37 -11.84 -6.07 -2.91
C GLN A 37 -10.38 -6.34 -3.30
N GLN A 38 -9.51 -5.33 -3.21
CA GLN A 38 -8.07 -5.52 -3.43
C GLN A 38 -7.47 -6.60 -2.52
N GLU A 39 -8.02 -6.80 -1.31
CA GLU A 39 -7.56 -7.82 -0.37
C GLU A 39 -7.93 -9.24 -0.80
N THR A 40 -9.04 -9.41 -1.53
CA THR A 40 -9.53 -10.72 -1.98
C THR A 40 -8.91 -11.19 -3.29
N MET A 41 -8.34 -10.29 -4.08
CA MET A 41 -7.67 -10.63 -5.35
C MET A 41 -6.34 -11.33 -5.12
N THR A 42 -6.02 -12.31 -5.97
CA THR A 42 -4.67 -12.89 -5.99
C THR A 42 -3.67 -11.90 -6.58
N SER A 43 -2.37 -12.04 -6.24
CA SER A 43 -1.33 -11.11 -6.69
C SER A 43 -1.25 -10.96 -8.23
N PRO A 44 -1.37 -12.02 -9.05
CA PRO A 44 -1.43 -11.85 -10.50
C PRO A 44 -2.70 -11.14 -10.99
N GLN A 45 -3.85 -11.44 -10.41
CA GLN A 45 -5.12 -10.74 -10.74
C GLN A 45 -5.04 -9.26 -10.41
N LEU A 46 -4.41 -8.92 -9.28
CA LEU A 46 -4.21 -7.55 -8.84
C LEU A 46 -3.29 -6.78 -9.80
N SER A 47 -2.20 -7.42 -10.26
CA SER A 47 -1.29 -6.84 -11.26
C SER A 47 -1.99 -6.58 -12.59
N ASP A 48 -2.71 -7.58 -13.12
CA ASP A 48 -3.46 -7.45 -14.37
C ASP A 48 -4.54 -6.37 -14.29
N TYR A 49 -5.19 -6.27 -13.13
CA TYR A 49 -6.19 -5.24 -12.89
C TYR A 49 -5.58 -3.84 -12.89
N ILE A 50 -4.46 -3.65 -12.17
CA ILE A 50 -3.73 -2.36 -12.13
C ILE A 50 -3.32 -1.94 -13.54
N ASP A 51 -2.78 -2.86 -14.34
CA ASP A 51 -2.32 -2.56 -15.70
C ASP A 51 -3.49 -2.19 -16.63
N LYS A 52 -4.61 -2.90 -16.53
CA LYS A 52 -5.84 -2.57 -17.28
C LYS A 52 -6.39 -1.20 -16.92
N GLN A 53 -6.44 -0.87 -15.63
CA GLN A 53 -6.96 0.42 -15.17
C GLN A 53 -6.03 1.58 -15.54
N LYS A 54 -4.71 1.37 -15.50
CA LYS A 54 -3.71 2.34 -16.00
C LYS A 54 -3.89 2.62 -17.49
N ALA A 55 -4.08 1.57 -18.28
CA ALA A 55 -4.32 1.70 -19.73
C ALA A 55 -5.61 2.47 -20.06
N ARG A 56 -6.61 2.41 -19.16
CA ARG A 56 -7.88 3.16 -19.27
C ARG A 56 -7.79 4.60 -18.76
N GLY A 57 -6.66 5.01 -18.16
CA GLY A 57 -6.47 6.35 -17.59
C GLY A 57 -7.23 6.61 -16.28
N ILE A 58 -7.66 5.55 -15.58
CA ILE A 58 -8.39 5.68 -14.32
C ILE A 58 -7.40 6.01 -13.19
N ALA A 59 -7.62 7.14 -12.51
CA ALA A 59 -6.70 7.64 -11.49
C ALA A 59 -6.81 6.96 -10.12
N ASN A 60 -7.95 6.33 -9.79
CA ASN A 60 -8.21 5.80 -8.45
C ASN A 60 -7.76 4.34 -8.27
N ILE A 61 -6.48 4.08 -8.56
CA ILE A 61 -5.88 2.74 -8.43
C ILE A 61 -4.84 2.65 -7.31
N LYS A 62 -4.59 3.76 -6.58
CA LYS A 62 -3.56 3.80 -5.54
C LYS A 62 -3.75 2.72 -4.47
N GLY A 63 -4.98 2.45 -4.04
CA GLY A 63 -5.27 1.40 -3.07
C GLY A 63 -4.84 0.01 -3.54
N PHE A 64 -5.02 -0.30 -4.83
CA PHE A 64 -4.59 -1.56 -5.43
C PHE A 64 -3.07 -1.64 -5.55
N GLU A 65 -2.39 -0.54 -5.90
CA GLU A 65 -0.93 -0.47 -5.93
C GLU A 65 -0.32 -0.64 -4.54
N ILE A 66 -0.92 0.00 -3.52
CA ILE A 66 -0.49 -0.15 -2.12
C ILE A 66 -0.58 -1.61 -1.70
N GLU A 67 -1.70 -2.27 -1.95
CA GLU A 67 -1.90 -3.67 -1.58
C GLU A 67 -0.92 -4.60 -2.30
N TYR A 68 -0.68 -4.39 -3.60
CA TYR A 68 0.28 -5.16 -4.37
C TYR A 68 1.71 -5.05 -3.81
N HIS A 69 2.20 -3.82 -3.60
CA HIS A 69 3.54 -3.60 -3.04
C HIS A 69 3.64 -4.06 -1.59
N LYS A 70 2.58 -3.92 -0.80
CA LYS A 70 2.52 -4.37 0.59
C LYS A 70 2.71 -5.88 0.72
N ARG A 71 2.10 -6.68 -0.15
CA ARG A 71 2.29 -8.15 -0.16
C ARG A 71 3.73 -8.55 -0.39
N ILE A 72 4.39 -7.91 -1.37
CA ILE A 72 5.81 -8.14 -1.65
C ILE A 72 6.65 -7.69 -0.45
N ALA A 73 6.40 -6.49 0.06
CA ALA A 73 7.13 -5.92 1.20
C ALA A 73 7.00 -6.79 2.46
N MET A 74 5.83 -7.37 2.72
CA MET A 74 5.61 -8.28 3.86
C MET A 74 6.44 -9.58 3.77
N SER A 75 6.66 -10.09 2.56
CA SER A 75 7.52 -11.25 2.37
C SER A 75 8.97 -10.94 2.76
N PHE A 76 9.49 -9.77 2.39
CA PHE A 76 10.80 -9.29 2.82
C PHE A 76 10.86 -9.01 4.32
N ALA A 77 9.78 -8.48 4.89
CA ALA A 77 9.69 -8.23 6.33
C ALA A 77 9.89 -9.50 7.16
N ALA A 78 9.35 -10.63 6.71
CA ALA A 78 9.52 -11.92 7.39
C ALA A 78 11.02 -12.28 7.54
N PHE A 79 11.83 -12.10 6.49
CA PHE A 79 13.27 -12.33 6.56
C PHE A 79 13.96 -11.35 7.51
N ILE A 80 13.62 -10.06 7.43
CA ILE A 80 14.21 -9.02 8.28
C ILE A 80 13.92 -9.29 9.75
N LEU A 81 12.66 -9.58 10.10
CA LEU A 81 12.26 -9.88 11.48
C LEU A 81 12.86 -11.19 12.00
N THR A 82 13.05 -12.19 11.13
CA THR A 82 13.74 -13.43 11.48
C THR A 82 15.20 -13.16 11.84
N ILE A 83 15.91 -12.34 11.07
CA ILE A 83 17.30 -11.96 11.37
C ILE A 83 17.37 -11.18 12.70
N ILE A 84 16.43 -10.28 12.95
CA ILE A 84 16.33 -9.54 14.22
C ILE A 84 16.12 -10.51 15.37
N GLY A 85 15.16 -11.41 15.26
CA GLY A 85 14.85 -12.41 16.30
C GLY A 85 16.03 -13.34 16.59
N ALA A 86 16.68 -13.86 15.56
CA ALA A 86 17.87 -14.71 15.71
C ALA A 86 19.04 -13.95 16.37
N SER A 87 19.27 -12.68 15.96
CA SER A 87 20.33 -11.85 16.52
C SER A 87 20.10 -11.50 17.99
N LEU A 88 18.85 -11.29 18.39
CA LEU A 88 18.48 -11.05 19.78
C LEU A 88 18.59 -12.30 20.64
N SER A 89 18.16 -13.43 20.09
CA SER A 89 18.20 -14.73 20.79
C SER A 89 19.64 -15.20 21.05
N SER A 90 20.58 -14.84 20.16
CA SER A 90 22.02 -15.19 20.29
C SER A 90 22.72 -14.42 21.42
N LYS A 91 22.14 -13.33 21.91
CA LYS A 91 22.76 -12.54 22.99
C LYS A 91 22.37 -13.11 24.35
N LYS A 92 23.38 -13.48 25.14
CA LYS A 92 23.21 -13.73 26.58
C LYS A 92 22.96 -12.39 27.28
N THR A 93 21.68 -12.03 27.44
CA THR A 93 21.30 -10.82 28.17
C THR A 93 21.19 -11.11 29.65
N LYS A 94 21.64 -10.19 30.51
CA LYS A 94 21.52 -10.30 31.99
C LYS A 94 20.05 -10.40 32.45
N GLY A 95 19.08 -10.08 31.58
CA GLY A 95 17.64 -10.18 31.84
C GLY A 95 17.01 -11.53 31.46
N GLY A 96 17.79 -12.52 31.04
CA GLY A 96 17.31 -13.84 30.69
C GLY A 96 16.52 -13.88 29.37
N MET A 97 15.91 -15.04 29.10
CA MET A 97 15.16 -15.32 27.87
C MET A 97 13.95 -14.39 27.69
N GLY A 98 13.29 -14.00 28.79
CA GLY A 98 12.11 -13.12 28.75
C GLY A 98 12.40 -11.74 28.20
N LEU A 99 13.56 -11.15 28.50
CA LEU A 99 13.93 -9.84 27.99
C LEU A 99 14.16 -9.87 26.46
N SER A 100 14.86 -10.87 25.96
CA SER A 100 15.10 -11.04 24.51
C SER A 100 13.79 -11.24 23.75
N LEU A 101 12.88 -12.05 24.31
CA LEU A 101 11.56 -12.28 23.74
C LEU A 101 10.73 -10.99 23.74
N GLY A 102 10.73 -10.23 24.85
CA GLY A 102 10.02 -8.97 24.97
C GLY A 102 10.49 -7.91 23.97
N ILE A 103 11.81 -7.77 23.79
CA ILE A 103 12.38 -6.84 22.81
C ILE A 103 12.04 -7.29 21.37
N GLY A 104 12.14 -8.57 21.07
CA GLY A 104 11.80 -9.12 19.74
C GLY A 104 10.34 -8.90 19.41
N LEU A 105 9.43 -9.16 20.35
CA LEU A 105 8.00 -8.93 20.19
C LEU A 105 7.70 -7.41 20.02
N GLY A 106 8.33 -6.56 20.85
CA GLY A 106 8.19 -5.12 20.75
C GLY A 106 8.63 -4.56 19.39
N LEU A 107 9.76 -5.02 18.87
CA LEU A 107 10.23 -4.64 17.53
C LEU A 107 9.29 -5.13 16.42
N SER A 108 8.77 -6.34 16.52
CA SER A 108 7.80 -6.86 15.54
C SER A 108 6.51 -6.04 15.56
N PHE A 109 6.00 -5.71 16.73
CA PHE A 109 4.79 -4.89 16.86
C PHE A 109 5.03 -3.47 16.34
N SER A 110 6.17 -2.87 16.67
CA SER A 110 6.59 -1.57 16.14
C SER A 110 6.70 -1.57 14.61
N TYR A 111 7.18 -2.66 14.00
CA TYR A 111 7.21 -2.81 12.56
C TYR A 111 5.80 -2.76 11.96
N ILE A 112 4.86 -3.51 12.52
CA ILE A 112 3.46 -3.54 12.04
C ILE A 112 2.83 -2.15 12.11
N LEU A 113 3.01 -1.45 13.23
CA LEU A 113 2.52 -0.08 13.38
C LEU A 113 3.16 0.88 12.37
N PHE A 114 4.47 0.78 12.18
CA PHE A 114 5.17 1.62 11.21
C PHE A 114 4.72 1.34 9.78
N GLN A 115 4.49 0.06 9.43
CA GLN A 115 3.94 -0.34 8.14
C GLN A 115 2.53 0.25 7.92
N ALA A 116 1.66 0.19 8.93
CA ALA A 116 0.31 0.75 8.84
C ALA A 116 0.33 2.27 8.65
N ILE A 117 1.13 2.98 9.44
CA ILE A 117 1.30 4.43 9.33
C ILE A 117 1.87 4.81 7.95
N SER A 118 2.95 4.13 7.53
CA SER A 118 3.61 4.40 6.25
C SER A 118 2.68 4.18 5.06
N SER A 119 1.84 3.14 5.12
CA SER A 119 0.82 2.87 4.10
C SER A 119 -0.26 3.95 4.04
N ALA A 120 -0.64 4.52 5.18
CA ALA A 120 -1.59 5.63 5.23
C ALA A 120 -1.05 6.91 4.56
N PHE A 121 0.27 7.14 4.62
CA PHE A 121 0.91 8.25 3.91
C PHE A 121 1.14 8.02 2.42
N ALA A 122 0.87 6.83 1.90
CA ALA A 122 1.05 6.49 0.49
C ALA A 122 0.12 7.28 -0.45
N GLU A 123 -0.93 7.92 0.05
CA GLU A 123 -1.75 8.85 -0.73
C GLU A 123 -1.00 10.13 -1.11
N GLN A 124 -0.08 10.58 -0.25
CA GLN A 124 0.67 11.83 -0.42
C GLN A 124 2.06 11.63 -1.02
N MET A 125 2.55 10.37 -1.05
CA MET A 125 3.87 9.99 -1.55
C MET A 125 3.77 8.95 -2.66
N PRO A 126 4.84 8.71 -3.43
CA PRO A 126 4.92 7.54 -4.31
C PRO A 126 4.73 6.24 -3.49
N VAL A 127 3.77 5.42 -3.92
CA VAL A 127 3.36 4.19 -3.21
C VAL A 127 4.54 3.28 -2.88
N VAL A 128 5.48 3.14 -3.82
CA VAL A 128 6.68 2.30 -3.65
C VAL A 128 7.49 2.78 -2.44
N ILE A 129 7.76 4.08 -2.34
CA ILE A 129 8.56 4.63 -1.23
C ILE A 129 7.84 4.43 0.09
N ALA A 130 6.56 4.76 0.16
CA ALA A 130 5.78 4.62 1.38
C ALA A 130 5.76 3.19 1.90
N VAL A 131 5.54 2.22 1.04
CA VAL A 131 5.42 0.81 1.45
C VAL A 131 6.77 0.17 1.78
N TRP A 132 7.87 0.58 1.11
CA TRP A 132 9.19 0.00 1.33
C TRP A 132 9.99 0.66 2.45
N LEU A 133 9.63 1.86 2.87
CA LEU A 133 10.34 2.63 3.91
C LEU A 133 10.49 1.86 5.23
N PRO A 134 9.47 1.17 5.78
CA PRO A 134 9.64 0.35 6.99
C PRO A 134 10.67 -0.75 6.80
N ASN A 135 10.65 -1.45 5.65
CA ASN A 135 11.60 -2.52 5.36
C ASN A 135 13.04 -2.01 5.32
N ILE A 136 13.27 -0.83 4.74
CA ILE A 136 14.60 -0.22 4.69
C ILE A 136 15.09 0.09 6.11
N VAL A 137 14.27 0.75 6.92
CA VAL A 137 14.62 1.10 8.31
C VAL A 137 14.93 -0.14 9.14
N TYR A 138 14.06 -1.15 9.07
CA TYR A 138 14.25 -2.38 9.85
C TYR A 138 15.38 -3.26 9.31
N SER A 139 15.73 -3.17 8.03
CA SER A 139 16.94 -3.80 7.49
C SER A 139 18.21 -3.23 8.12
N PHE A 140 18.28 -1.91 8.31
CA PHE A 140 19.43 -1.30 9.02
C PHE A 140 19.49 -1.78 10.48
N ILE A 141 18.37 -1.87 11.17
CA ILE A 141 18.30 -2.40 12.54
C ILE A 141 18.75 -3.86 12.56
N ALA A 142 18.30 -4.68 11.62
CA ALA A 142 18.69 -6.10 11.49
C ALA A 142 20.21 -6.25 11.30
N ILE A 143 20.80 -5.49 10.38
CA ILE A 143 22.24 -5.50 10.12
C ILE A 143 23.03 -5.06 11.36
N TYR A 144 22.57 -4.00 12.03
CA TYR A 144 23.21 -3.53 13.26
C TYR A 144 23.18 -4.59 14.37
N LEU A 145 22.05 -5.21 14.60
CA LEU A 145 21.90 -6.26 15.61
C LEU A 145 22.70 -7.51 15.26
N TYR A 146 22.74 -7.88 13.99
CA TYR A 146 23.51 -9.01 13.51
C TYR A 146 25.03 -8.81 13.70
N LYS A 147 25.55 -7.61 13.37
CA LYS A 147 26.97 -7.27 13.59
C LYS A 147 27.35 -7.23 15.07
N LYS A 148 26.39 -6.90 15.94
CA LYS A 148 26.61 -6.84 17.40
C LYS A 148 26.30 -8.17 18.11
N ALA A 149 25.82 -9.17 17.40
CA ALA A 149 25.63 -10.51 17.94
C ALA A 149 27.00 -11.16 18.23
N PRO A 150 27.19 -11.81 19.38
CA PRO A 150 28.44 -12.53 19.67
C PRO A 150 28.60 -13.67 18.67
N LYS A 151 29.78 -13.75 18.08
CA LYS A 151 30.19 -14.88 17.24
C LYS A 151 30.56 -16.07 18.11
#